data_536071069e153337752f777e79812202
#
_entry.id   536071069e153337752f777e79812202
#
_cell.length_a   1.000
_cell.length_b   1.000
_cell.length_c   1.000
_cell.angle_alpha   90.00
_cell.angle_beta   90.00
_cell.angle_gamma   90.00
#
_symmetry.space_group_name_H-M   'P 1'
#
loop_
_entity.id
_entity.type
_entity.pdbx_description
1 polymer ?
#
loop_
_entity_poly.entity_id
_entity_poly.type
_entity_poly.pdbx_seq_one_letter_code
_entity_poly.pdbx_strand_id
1 'polypeptide(L)'
;MFNNKPFPLLNPVFRGGGKKFYAPMKLSDFKYNLPPELIAERPEDNRDESRLMVINRATQTIEHKLFKDLLGYFDEGDVMVVNNTKVFPARLYGTKEKTGAQIEVFLLRELNRETRLWDVLVDPARKIRIGNKLYFGEDDNLVAEVIDNTTSRGRTLRFLFDGTYDEFKQTIETLGETPLPRIIRRPVEPEDRERYQTVFAKREGAVAAPTAGMHFSRQLIKRLELKGVDFTEITLHAGLGNFRSVDVEDLSKHKMDSEEFLIEERAAKIINAAKEKERRVCAVGTTTMRALESSVSISGMVKPFEGWTHKFIYPPFEFSVANSMISNLHLPQSTLMMMVSAFTGFDLLMKAYKIAVKEKYRFFTYGDAMLII
;
A
#
# COMPACT_ATOMS: atom_id res chain seq x y z
N MET A 1 -4.78 -15.42 -31.25
CA MET A 1 -3.35 -15.78 -31.06
C MET A 1 -2.61 -14.51 -30.65
N PHE A 2 -2.53 -14.24 -29.36
CA PHE A 2 -1.73 -13.13 -28.83
C PHE A 2 -0.32 -13.64 -28.60
N ASN A 3 0.62 -13.13 -29.38
CA ASN A 3 2.03 -13.47 -29.34
C ASN A 3 2.62 -12.93 -28.02
N ASN A 4 2.83 -13.80 -27.03
CA ASN A 4 3.61 -13.53 -25.82
C ASN A 4 5.08 -13.32 -26.19
N LYS A 5 5.41 -12.18 -26.82
CA LYS A 5 6.80 -11.74 -26.86
C LYS A 5 7.06 -10.98 -25.54
N PRO A 6 8.09 -11.36 -24.78
CA PRO A 6 8.49 -10.59 -23.61
C PRO A 6 8.83 -9.16 -24.06
N PHE A 7 8.31 -8.17 -23.32
CA PHE A 7 8.60 -6.76 -23.56
C PHE A 7 10.11 -6.49 -23.50
N PRO A 8 10.65 -5.55 -24.28
CA PRO A 8 12.04 -5.16 -24.20
C PRO A 8 12.27 -4.48 -22.84
N LEU A 9 12.88 -5.25 -21.95
CA LEU A 9 13.35 -4.78 -20.67
C LEU A 9 14.68 -4.06 -20.90
N LEU A 10 14.84 -2.84 -20.39
CA LEU A 10 16.09 -2.08 -20.20
C LEU A 10 17.20 -2.31 -21.26
N ASN A 11 17.78 -1.25 -21.78
CA ASN A 11 18.86 -1.31 -22.79
C ASN A 11 19.89 -2.40 -22.45
N PRO A 12 20.00 -3.50 -23.24
CA PRO A 12 20.92 -4.57 -22.94
C PRO A 12 22.36 -4.12 -23.19
N VAL A 13 23.20 -4.24 -22.18
CA VAL A 13 24.66 -4.15 -22.37
C VAL A 13 25.13 -5.48 -22.96
N PHE A 14 25.47 -5.52 -24.24
CA PHE A 14 26.01 -6.67 -24.91
C PHE A 14 27.48 -6.89 -24.46
N ARG A 15 27.72 -7.92 -23.63
CA ARG A 15 29.04 -8.56 -23.50
C ARG A 15 28.91 -9.97 -24.03
N GLY A 16 29.75 -10.29 -25.02
CA GLY A 16 29.72 -11.50 -25.86
C GLY A 16 29.31 -12.77 -25.11
N GLY A 17 28.29 -13.46 -25.66
CA GLY A 17 27.80 -14.74 -25.16
C GLY A 17 26.35 -14.78 -24.77
N GLY A 18 25.40 -14.41 -25.64
CA GLY A 18 23.99 -14.86 -25.67
C GLY A 18 23.08 -14.62 -24.47
N LYS A 19 23.55 -14.14 -23.32
CA LYS A 19 22.72 -13.79 -22.16
C LYS A 19 22.58 -12.26 -22.04
N LYS A 20 21.35 -11.78 -22.05
CA LYS A 20 21.06 -10.36 -21.78
C LYS A 20 21.38 -10.06 -20.32
N PHE A 21 22.49 -9.39 -20.05
CA PHE A 21 22.79 -8.83 -18.74
C PHE A 21 22.20 -7.42 -18.68
N TYR A 22 21.28 -7.22 -17.76
CA TYR A 22 20.80 -5.86 -17.41
C TYR A 22 21.74 -5.29 -16.35
N ALA A 23 22.12 -4.01 -16.49
CA ALA A 23 22.79 -3.33 -15.39
C ALA A 23 21.85 -3.34 -14.16
N PRO A 24 22.37 -3.61 -12.95
CA PRO A 24 21.55 -3.59 -11.76
C PRO A 24 20.93 -2.19 -11.56
N MET A 25 19.61 -2.13 -11.37
CA MET A 25 18.91 -0.89 -11.10
C MET A 25 19.33 -0.30 -9.77
N LYS A 26 19.47 1.02 -9.73
CA LYS A 26 19.88 1.79 -8.55
C LYS A 26 18.72 2.63 -8.04
N LEU A 27 18.77 2.99 -6.76
CA LEU A 27 17.80 3.91 -6.15
C LEU A 27 17.72 5.23 -6.91
N SER A 28 18.87 5.78 -7.30
CA SER A 28 18.98 7.04 -8.05
C SER A 28 18.28 7.03 -9.42
N ASP A 29 18.09 5.85 -10.04
CA ASP A 29 17.38 5.73 -11.32
C ASP A 29 15.90 6.14 -11.19
N PHE A 30 15.30 5.95 -10.00
CA PHE A 30 13.90 6.27 -9.70
C PHE A 30 13.68 7.71 -9.22
N LYS A 31 14.67 8.56 -9.42
CA LYS A 31 14.58 9.98 -9.09
C LYS A 31 13.84 10.74 -10.20
N TYR A 32 12.88 11.57 -9.81
CA TYR A 32 12.25 12.58 -10.67
C TYR A 32 11.92 13.82 -9.83
N ASN A 33 11.74 14.94 -10.48
CA ASN A 33 11.36 16.17 -9.78
C ASN A 33 9.83 16.18 -9.58
N LEU A 34 9.39 16.11 -8.32
CA LEU A 34 8.00 16.23 -7.92
C LEU A 34 7.80 17.57 -7.19
N PRO A 35 7.08 18.54 -7.81
CA PRO A 35 6.71 19.76 -7.13
C PRO A 35 5.84 19.45 -5.90
N PRO A 36 6.17 20.02 -4.72
CA PRO A 36 5.44 19.73 -3.48
C PRO A 36 3.94 20.05 -3.54
N GLU A 37 3.55 21.04 -4.34
CA GLU A 37 2.17 21.44 -4.56
C GLU A 37 1.32 20.40 -5.31
N LEU A 38 1.94 19.41 -5.93
CA LEU A 38 1.23 18.31 -6.58
C LEU A 38 0.91 17.16 -5.61
N ILE A 39 1.43 17.21 -4.39
CA ILE A 39 1.07 16.22 -3.36
C ILE A 39 -0.31 16.59 -2.82
N ALA A 40 -1.29 15.69 -3.04
CA ALA A 40 -2.66 15.95 -2.63
C ALA A 40 -2.81 15.87 -1.10
N GLU A 41 -3.30 16.94 -0.49
CA GLU A 41 -3.57 16.99 0.94
C GLU A 41 -4.99 16.51 1.29
N ARG A 42 -5.93 16.56 0.33
CA ARG A 42 -7.33 16.11 0.47
C ARG A 42 -7.76 15.26 -0.72
N PRO A 43 -8.67 14.27 -0.50
CA PRO A 43 -9.25 13.52 -1.61
C PRO A 43 -10.21 14.39 -2.43
N GLU A 44 -10.57 13.95 -3.63
CA GLU A 44 -11.71 14.52 -4.38
C GLU A 44 -13.03 14.30 -3.61
N ASP A 45 -14.00 15.18 -3.79
CA ASP A 45 -15.30 15.07 -3.13
C ASP A 45 -15.98 13.74 -3.45
N ASN A 46 -16.02 13.38 -4.72
CA ASN A 46 -16.48 12.09 -5.18
C ASN A 46 -15.26 11.19 -5.50
N ARG A 47 -15.23 9.98 -4.93
CA ARG A 47 -14.09 9.07 -5.03
C ARG A 47 -13.69 8.74 -6.46
N ASP A 48 -14.66 8.54 -7.37
CA ASP A 48 -14.45 8.12 -8.76
C ASP A 48 -14.34 9.29 -9.76
N GLU A 49 -14.21 10.52 -9.26
CA GLU A 49 -13.94 11.71 -10.07
C GLU A 49 -12.46 12.12 -10.12
N SER A 50 -11.58 11.41 -9.40
CA SER A 50 -10.15 11.57 -9.57
C SER A 50 -9.74 11.30 -11.02
N ARG A 51 -8.66 11.92 -11.47
CA ARG A 51 -8.11 11.66 -12.82
C ARG A 51 -7.55 10.24 -12.88
N LEU A 52 -7.63 9.66 -14.07
CA LEU A 52 -7.09 8.35 -14.39
C LEU A 52 -6.12 8.46 -15.56
N MET A 53 -4.86 8.11 -15.35
CA MET A 53 -3.89 7.94 -16.41
C MET A 53 -3.92 6.49 -16.89
N VAL A 54 -4.38 6.23 -18.09
CA VAL A 54 -4.37 4.87 -18.66
C VAL A 54 -3.08 4.66 -19.44
N ILE A 55 -2.30 3.68 -19.04
CA ILE A 55 -1.02 3.31 -19.64
C ILE A 55 -1.15 1.95 -20.29
N ASN A 56 -1.09 1.91 -21.60
CA ASN A 56 -1.11 0.67 -22.36
C ASN A 56 0.32 0.23 -22.68
N ARG A 57 0.73 -0.89 -22.09
CA ARG A 57 2.10 -1.44 -22.23
C ARG A 57 2.38 -1.97 -23.63
N ALA A 58 1.36 -2.53 -24.29
CA ALA A 58 1.51 -3.12 -25.62
C ALA A 58 1.70 -2.06 -26.70
N THR A 59 0.90 -0.99 -26.65
CA THR A 59 0.94 0.11 -27.64
C THR A 59 1.84 1.27 -27.22
N GLN A 60 2.35 1.27 -25.98
CA GLN A 60 3.16 2.37 -25.41
C GLN A 60 2.43 3.72 -25.39
N THR A 61 1.08 3.67 -25.31
CA THR A 61 0.21 4.86 -25.29
C THR A 61 -0.17 5.26 -23.87
N ILE A 62 -0.43 6.56 -23.70
CA ILE A 62 -0.91 7.15 -22.44
C ILE A 62 -2.15 7.98 -22.77
N GLU A 63 -3.24 7.70 -22.06
CA GLU A 63 -4.50 8.42 -22.18
C GLU A 63 -4.88 9.09 -20.85
N HIS A 64 -5.65 10.16 -20.91
CA HIS A 64 -6.16 10.90 -19.76
C HIS A 64 -7.68 10.72 -19.67
N LYS A 65 -8.15 10.21 -18.55
CA LYS A 65 -9.54 9.88 -18.26
C LYS A 65 -9.91 10.33 -16.84
N LEU A 66 -11.14 10.09 -16.42
CA LEU A 66 -11.57 10.08 -15.04
C LEU A 66 -11.68 8.64 -14.54
N PHE A 67 -11.59 8.44 -13.22
CA PHE A 67 -11.61 7.09 -12.66
C PHE A 67 -12.91 6.33 -12.98
N LYS A 68 -14.04 7.03 -13.03
CA LYS A 68 -15.34 6.47 -13.45
C LYS A 68 -15.34 5.88 -14.86
N ASP A 69 -14.42 6.31 -15.75
CA ASP A 69 -14.28 5.79 -17.11
C ASP A 69 -13.62 4.39 -17.13
N LEU A 70 -13.18 3.90 -15.96
CA LEU A 70 -12.67 2.53 -15.76
C LEU A 70 -13.62 1.47 -16.34
N LEU A 71 -14.92 1.77 -16.33
CA LEU A 71 -15.96 0.92 -16.90
C LEU A 71 -15.72 0.54 -18.37
N GLY A 72 -15.02 1.40 -19.14
CA GLY A 72 -14.70 1.16 -20.56
C GLY A 72 -13.53 0.20 -20.80
N TYR A 73 -12.81 -0.21 -19.76
CA TYR A 73 -11.58 -1.00 -19.87
C TYR A 73 -11.72 -2.44 -19.38
N PHE A 74 -12.86 -2.82 -18.81
CA PHE A 74 -13.13 -4.15 -18.27
C PHE A 74 -14.42 -4.73 -18.85
N ASP A 75 -14.44 -6.05 -19.03
CA ASP A 75 -15.53 -6.78 -19.64
C ASP A 75 -15.96 -7.97 -18.77
N GLU A 76 -17.04 -8.65 -19.18
CA GLU A 76 -17.57 -9.84 -18.52
C GLU A 76 -16.49 -10.91 -18.32
N GLY A 77 -16.38 -11.41 -17.10
CA GLY A 77 -15.42 -12.42 -16.69
C GLY A 77 -14.06 -11.88 -16.28
N ASP A 78 -13.80 -10.56 -16.41
CA ASP A 78 -12.63 -9.93 -15.81
C ASP A 78 -12.78 -9.88 -14.29
N VAL A 79 -11.66 -9.90 -13.56
CA VAL A 79 -11.63 -9.92 -12.10
C VAL A 79 -10.84 -8.73 -11.55
N MET A 80 -11.47 -7.99 -10.65
CA MET A 80 -10.83 -6.99 -9.79
C MET A 80 -10.46 -7.62 -8.46
N VAL A 81 -9.17 -7.65 -8.14
CA VAL A 81 -8.69 -8.12 -6.84
C VAL A 81 -8.41 -6.91 -5.97
N VAL A 82 -9.13 -6.78 -4.87
CA VAL A 82 -9.05 -5.63 -3.96
C VAL A 82 -8.50 -6.04 -2.59
N ASN A 83 -7.90 -5.10 -1.88
CA ASN A 83 -7.44 -5.31 -0.51
C ASN A 83 -8.53 -4.81 0.46
N ASN A 84 -9.03 -5.69 1.30
CA ASN A 84 -10.09 -5.42 2.26
C ASN A 84 -9.59 -5.03 3.66
N THR A 85 -8.31 -4.72 3.78
CA THR A 85 -7.76 -4.25 5.05
C THR A 85 -8.42 -2.95 5.50
N LYS A 86 -8.61 -2.81 6.82
CA LYS A 86 -9.16 -1.62 7.46
C LYS A 86 -8.10 -0.93 8.29
N VAL A 87 -7.94 0.38 8.09
CA VAL A 87 -7.06 1.22 8.90
C VAL A 87 -7.72 1.49 10.23
N PHE A 88 -6.94 1.37 11.32
CA PHE A 88 -7.37 1.77 12.66
C PHE A 88 -6.68 3.07 13.10
N PRO A 89 -7.22 3.81 14.07
CA PRO A 89 -6.63 5.07 14.54
C PRO A 89 -5.35 4.79 15.36
N ALA A 90 -4.25 4.63 14.66
CA ALA A 90 -2.99 4.09 15.17
C ALA A 90 -2.10 5.14 15.86
N ARG A 91 -2.44 6.41 15.83
CA ARG A 91 -1.62 7.48 16.40
C ARG A 91 -2.19 7.97 17.72
N LEU A 92 -1.43 7.77 18.80
CA LEU A 92 -1.78 8.18 20.13
C LEU A 92 -0.87 9.33 20.61
N TYR A 93 -1.46 10.34 21.19
CA TYR A 93 -0.74 11.42 21.87
C TYR A 93 -0.92 11.30 23.38
N GLY A 94 0.17 11.51 24.11
CA GLY A 94 0.15 11.36 25.54
C GLY A 94 1.32 12.04 26.22
N THR A 95 1.55 11.67 27.47
CA THR A 95 2.60 12.24 28.31
C THR A 95 3.46 11.14 28.90
N LYS A 96 4.72 11.49 29.16
CA LYS A 96 5.66 10.61 29.85
C LYS A 96 5.57 10.83 31.37
N GLU A 97 5.54 9.71 32.10
CA GLU A 97 5.66 9.71 33.56
C GLU A 97 6.78 10.63 34.07
N LYS A 98 6.61 11.23 35.23
CA LYS A 98 7.56 12.09 35.98
C LYS A 98 7.89 13.42 35.31
N THR A 99 7.86 13.54 33.99
CA THR A 99 8.29 14.76 33.33
C THR A 99 7.14 15.51 32.66
N GLY A 100 5.98 14.88 32.47
CA GLY A 100 4.86 15.42 31.69
C GLY A 100 5.20 15.75 30.23
N ALA A 101 6.37 15.27 29.75
CA ALA A 101 6.79 15.55 28.37
C ALA A 101 5.80 14.93 27.38
N GLN A 102 5.35 15.76 26.42
CA GLN A 102 4.49 15.29 25.34
C GLN A 102 5.18 14.22 24.50
N ILE A 103 4.45 13.19 24.15
CA ILE A 103 4.94 12.07 23.35
C ILE A 103 3.89 11.68 22.30
N GLU A 104 4.37 11.13 21.18
CA GLU A 104 3.57 10.45 20.16
C GLU A 104 3.94 8.95 20.18
N VAL A 105 2.93 8.10 20.17
CA VAL A 105 3.06 6.66 19.95
C VAL A 105 2.29 6.30 18.70
N PHE A 106 2.97 5.66 17.77
CA PHE A 106 2.37 5.15 16.53
C PHE A 106 2.32 3.63 16.61
N LEU A 107 1.11 3.09 16.77
CA LEU A 107 0.85 1.66 16.86
C LEU A 107 1.11 1.02 15.50
N LEU A 108 1.86 -0.09 15.46
CA LEU A 108 2.18 -0.80 14.22
C LEU A 108 1.44 -2.11 14.10
N ARG A 109 1.59 -2.95 15.12
CA ARG A 109 0.92 -4.25 15.19
C ARG A 109 0.84 -4.75 16.61
N GLU A 110 -0.18 -5.53 16.87
CA GLU A 110 -0.31 -6.28 18.10
C GLU A 110 0.58 -7.54 18.04
N LEU A 111 1.45 -7.70 19.05
CA LEU A 111 2.34 -8.85 19.18
C LEU A 111 1.70 -9.96 20.00
N ASN A 112 0.91 -9.59 21.01
CA ASN A 112 0.22 -10.53 21.86
C ASN A 112 -1.05 -9.89 22.43
N ARG A 113 -2.19 -10.49 22.14
CA ARG A 113 -3.50 -10.00 22.55
C ARG A 113 -3.75 -10.12 24.06
N GLU A 114 -3.36 -11.24 24.66
CA GLU A 114 -3.62 -11.52 26.07
C GLU A 114 -2.85 -10.56 26.98
N THR A 115 -1.59 -10.30 26.65
CA THR A 115 -0.72 -9.39 27.40
C THR A 115 -0.76 -7.97 26.89
N ARG A 116 -1.56 -7.67 25.84
CA ARG A 116 -1.68 -6.34 25.19
C ARG A 116 -0.32 -5.77 24.81
N LEU A 117 0.50 -6.62 24.20
CA LEU A 117 1.85 -6.28 23.79
C LEU A 117 1.83 -5.77 22.34
N TRP A 118 2.44 -4.60 22.10
CA TRP A 118 2.41 -3.93 20.82
C TRP A 118 3.81 -3.51 20.36
N ASP A 119 4.07 -3.68 19.07
CA ASP A 119 5.19 -3.04 18.39
C ASP A 119 4.76 -1.65 17.93
N VAL A 120 5.56 -0.63 18.26
CA VAL A 120 5.21 0.77 18.04
C VAL A 120 6.42 1.61 17.63
N LEU A 121 6.15 2.76 17.00
CA LEU A 121 7.12 3.85 16.93
C LEU A 121 6.80 4.90 18.00
N VAL A 122 7.83 5.58 18.49
CA VAL A 122 7.68 6.65 19.47
C VAL A 122 8.42 7.91 19.05
N ASP A 123 7.88 9.06 19.44
CA ASP A 123 8.52 10.37 19.25
C ASP A 123 8.29 11.26 20.49
N PRO A 124 9.32 11.87 21.09
CA PRO A 124 10.74 11.79 20.75
C PRO A 124 11.40 10.50 21.32
N ALA A 125 11.94 9.67 20.45
CA ALA A 125 12.49 8.35 20.81
C ALA A 125 13.60 8.39 21.88
N ARG A 126 14.43 9.44 21.88
CA ARG A 126 15.55 9.59 22.83
C ARG A 126 15.08 9.74 24.28
N LYS A 127 13.86 10.23 24.49
CA LYS A 127 13.29 10.47 25.83
C LYS A 127 12.49 9.26 26.36
N ILE A 128 12.16 8.30 25.50
CA ILE A 128 11.31 7.14 25.84
C ILE A 128 12.19 5.90 25.94
N ARG A 129 12.40 5.41 27.18
CA ARG A 129 13.31 4.31 27.53
C ARG A 129 12.55 3.17 28.17
N ILE A 130 13.13 1.97 28.17
CA ILE A 130 12.60 0.79 28.86
C ILE A 130 12.28 1.13 30.33
N GLY A 131 11.13 0.67 30.81
CA GLY A 131 10.59 0.92 32.14
C GLY A 131 9.85 2.25 32.27
N ASN A 132 9.83 3.13 31.24
CA ASN A 132 9.00 4.33 31.34
C ASN A 132 7.52 3.98 31.17
N LYS A 133 6.66 4.66 31.91
CA LYS A 133 5.22 4.65 31.74
C LYS A 133 4.80 5.84 30.89
N LEU A 134 3.85 5.60 30.00
CA LEU A 134 3.26 6.55 29.06
C LEU A 134 1.77 6.61 29.34
N TYR A 135 1.22 7.79 29.43
CA TYR A 135 -0.16 8.06 29.83
C TYR A 135 -0.91 8.72 28.67
N PHE A 136 -2.12 8.24 28.38
CA PHE A 136 -2.96 8.72 27.29
C PHE A 136 -4.38 8.99 27.81
N GLY A 137 -5.02 10.02 27.20
CA GLY A 137 -6.34 10.46 27.62
C GLY A 137 -6.31 11.51 28.75
N GLU A 138 -7.42 12.17 28.98
CA GLU A 138 -7.51 13.26 29.98
C GLU A 138 -7.35 12.77 31.42
N ASP A 139 -7.83 11.58 31.72
CA ASP A 139 -7.80 10.95 33.05
C ASP A 139 -6.83 9.75 33.13
N ASP A 140 -5.78 9.75 32.31
CA ASP A 140 -4.84 8.62 32.21
C ASP A 140 -5.55 7.27 31.95
N ASN A 141 -6.63 7.31 31.16
CA ASN A 141 -7.51 6.17 30.90
C ASN A 141 -6.80 5.01 30.19
N LEU A 142 -5.66 5.28 29.58
CA LEU A 142 -4.82 4.28 28.96
C LEU A 142 -3.36 4.51 29.35
N VAL A 143 -2.74 3.48 29.93
CA VAL A 143 -1.33 3.50 30.34
C VAL A 143 -0.57 2.43 29.60
N ALA A 144 0.65 2.74 29.16
CA ALA A 144 1.55 1.76 28.57
C ALA A 144 2.92 1.80 29.26
N GLU A 145 3.55 0.64 29.39
CA GLU A 145 4.91 0.47 29.84
C GLU A 145 5.83 0.09 28.68
N VAL A 146 6.98 0.75 28.61
CA VAL A 146 8.01 0.43 27.60
C VAL A 146 8.76 -0.82 28.04
N ILE A 147 8.61 -1.92 27.28
CA ILE A 147 9.19 -3.21 27.62
C ILE A 147 10.54 -3.42 26.93
N ASP A 148 10.67 -2.97 25.66
CA ASP A 148 11.87 -3.19 24.85
C ASP A 148 12.08 -2.09 23.82
N ASN A 149 13.32 -2.02 23.30
CA ASN A 149 13.72 -1.17 22.18
C ASN A 149 13.95 -2.06 20.94
N THR A 150 13.14 -1.89 19.91
CA THR A 150 13.23 -2.72 18.69
C THR A 150 14.10 -2.08 17.60
N THR A 151 14.02 -0.76 17.42
CA THR A 151 14.84 0.04 16.49
C THR A 151 15.16 1.41 17.11
N SER A 152 15.81 2.28 16.35
CA SER A 152 16.12 3.66 16.80
C SER A 152 14.88 4.44 17.26
N ARG A 153 13.72 4.20 16.65
CA ARG A 153 12.41 4.79 17.03
C ARG A 153 11.40 3.73 17.49
N GLY A 154 11.70 2.46 17.31
CA GLY A 154 10.82 1.34 17.66
C GLY A 154 10.87 0.99 19.13
N ARG A 155 9.72 0.66 19.71
CA ARG A 155 9.55 0.16 21.06
C ARG A 155 8.54 -0.98 21.07
N THR A 156 8.69 -1.85 22.06
CA THR A 156 7.61 -2.75 22.46
C THR A 156 6.92 -2.15 23.68
N LEU A 157 5.61 -1.92 23.58
CA LEU A 157 4.79 -1.43 24.68
C LEU A 157 3.88 -2.54 25.19
N ARG A 158 3.70 -2.60 26.51
CA ARG A 158 2.64 -3.36 27.16
C ARG A 158 1.60 -2.38 27.69
N PHE A 159 0.37 -2.46 27.23
CA PHE A 159 -0.72 -1.65 27.76
C PHE A 159 -1.22 -2.25 29.08
N LEU A 160 -1.26 -1.40 30.09
CA LEU A 160 -1.79 -1.68 31.42
C LEU A 160 -3.23 -1.16 31.46
N PHE A 161 -4.19 -2.05 31.30
CA PHE A 161 -5.59 -1.68 31.17
C PHE A 161 -6.48 -2.69 31.91
N ASP A 162 -7.28 -2.20 32.87
CA ASP A 162 -8.24 -2.99 33.60
C ASP A 162 -9.57 -3.03 32.85
N GLY A 163 -9.81 -4.11 32.10
CA GLY A 163 -11.01 -4.28 31.31
C GLY A 163 -10.84 -5.38 30.27
N THR A 164 -11.90 -5.65 29.55
CA THR A 164 -11.94 -6.61 28.43
C THR A 164 -11.07 -6.10 27.27
N TYR A 165 -10.76 -7.01 26.35
CA TYR A 165 -10.06 -6.64 25.14
C TYR A 165 -10.87 -5.68 24.26
N ASP A 166 -12.19 -5.84 24.21
CA ASP A 166 -13.07 -4.98 23.40
C ASP A 166 -13.12 -3.55 23.97
N GLU A 167 -13.15 -3.40 25.29
CA GLU A 167 -13.05 -2.08 25.95
C GLU A 167 -11.68 -1.43 25.70
N PHE A 168 -10.60 -2.21 25.73
CA PHE A 168 -9.26 -1.74 25.38
C PHE A 168 -9.22 -1.23 23.93
N LYS A 169 -9.76 -2.00 22.98
CA LYS A 169 -9.84 -1.60 21.56
C LYS A 169 -10.70 -0.36 21.36
N GLN A 170 -11.81 -0.25 22.09
CA GLN A 170 -12.66 0.94 22.06
C GLN A 170 -11.94 2.17 22.62
N THR A 171 -11.11 2.00 23.65
CA THR A 171 -10.28 3.09 24.18
C THR A 171 -9.26 3.56 23.16
N ILE A 172 -8.56 2.64 22.46
CA ILE A 172 -7.67 3.00 21.34
C ILE A 172 -8.46 3.72 20.25
N GLU A 173 -9.65 3.24 19.89
CA GLU A 173 -10.51 3.84 18.87
C GLU A 173 -10.92 5.28 19.23
N THR A 174 -11.14 5.55 20.52
CA THR A 174 -11.51 6.87 21.02
C THR A 174 -10.34 7.84 21.10
N LEU A 175 -9.19 7.39 21.60
CA LEU A 175 -8.01 8.22 21.83
C LEU A 175 -7.13 8.37 20.59
N GLY A 176 -7.24 7.42 19.66
CA GLY A 176 -6.39 7.36 18.49
C GLY A 176 -6.83 8.31 17.38
N GLU A 177 -5.84 8.79 16.65
CA GLU A 177 -5.99 9.62 15.46
C GLU A 177 -5.70 8.81 14.20
N THR A 178 -6.40 9.14 13.11
CA THR A 178 -6.16 8.55 11.78
C THR A 178 -4.70 8.71 11.40
N PRO A 179 -4.00 7.62 11.01
CA PRO A 179 -2.55 7.65 10.79
C PRO A 179 -2.17 8.21 9.41
N LEU A 180 -2.59 9.45 9.10
CA LEU A 180 -2.22 10.09 7.86
C LEU A 180 -0.69 10.17 7.71
N PRO A 181 -0.14 9.94 6.52
CA PRO A 181 1.29 10.11 6.25
C PRO A 181 1.75 11.54 6.55
N ARG A 182 2.91 11.70 7.20
CA ARG A 182 3.46 13.02 7.60
C ARG A 182 3.77 13.97 6.44
N ILE A 183 3.80 13.47 5.19
CA ILE A 183 3.96 14.32 4.00
C ILE A 183 2.71 15.16 3.72
N ILE A 184 1.55 14.72 4.21
CA ILE A 184 0.31 15.51 4.23
C ILE A 184 0.46 16.54 5.36
N ARG A 185 0.65 17.82 4.99
CA ARG A 185 1.07 18.88 5.91
C ARG A 185 -0.11 19.66 6.53
N ARG A 186 -1.18 18.97 6.83
CA ARG A 186 -2.31 19.53 7.56
C ARG A 186 -2.65 18.67 8.78
N PRO A 187 -3.35 19.22 9.77
CA PRO A 187 -3.94 18.41 10.85
C PRO A 187 -4.88 17.34 10.29
N VAL A 188 -5.05 16.26 11.04
CA VAL A 188 -6.08 15.26 10.76
C VAL A 188 -7.45 15.90 11.04
N GLU A 189 -8.37 15.71 10.12
CA GLU A 189 -9.74 16.19 10.19
C GLU A 189 -10.69 15.01 10.52
N PRO A 190 -11.86 15.24 11.12
CA PRO A 190 -12.80 14.15 11.46
C PRO A 190 -13.17 13.28 10.25
N GLU A 191 -13.30 13.89 9.07
CA GLU A 191 -13.62 13.19 7.82
C GLU A 191 -12.54 12.22 7.38
N ASP A 192 -11.29 12.41 7.79
CA ASP A 192 -10.19 11.50 7.42
C ASP A 192 -10.42 10.08 7.93
N ARG A 193 -11.16 9.93 9.03
CA ARG A 193 -11.49 8.61 9.57
C ARG A 193 -12.25 7.75 8.56
N GLU A 194 -13.13 8.37 7.77
CA GLU A 194 -13.89 7.72 6.70
C GLU A 194 -13.16 7.81 5.35
N ARG A 195 -12.54 8.94 5.06
CA ARG A 195 -11.93 9.20 3.76
C ARG A 195 -10.62 8.45 3.56
N TYR A 196 -9.85 8.20 4.64
CA TYR A 196 -8.63 7.38 4.61
C TYR A 196 -8.95 5.89 4.78
N GLN A 197 -10.03 5.45 4.12
CA GLN A 197 -10.51 4.07 4.03
C GLN A 197 -11.02 3.78 2.63
N THR A 198 -10.92 2.51 2.22
CA THR A 198 -11.61 2.04 1.02
C THR A 198 -13.06 1.64 1.33
N VAL A 199 -13.90 1.58 0.30
CA VAL A 199 -15.25 1.01 0.44
C VAL A 199 -15.24 -0.52 0.68
N PHE A 200 -14.07 -1.15 0.54
CA PHE A 200 -13.83 -2.58 0.75
C PHE A 200 -13.35 -2.90 2.17
N ALA A 201 -13.07 -1.91 3.01
CA ALA A 201 -12.47 -2.09 4.33
C ALA A 201 -13.32 -2.96 5.25
N LYS A 202 -12.76 -4.10 5.71
CA LYS A 202 -13.41 -5.09 6.57
C LYS A 202 -12.52 -5.56 7.71
N ARG A 203 -11.28 -5.98 7.41
CA ARG A 203 -10.35 -6.58 8.38
C ARG A 203 -9.38 -5.53 8.91
N GLU A 204 -9.55 -5.19 10.19
CA GLU A 204 -8.70 -4.21 10.87
C GLU A 204 -7.29 -4.76 11.08
N GLY A 205 -6.27 -3.89 10.93
CA GLY A 205 -4.87 -4.24 11.16
C GLY A 205 -3.87 -3.37 10.39
N ALA A 206 -4.32 -2.54 9.46
CA ALA A 206 -3.43 -1.67 8.70
C ALA A 206 -3.25 -0.30 9.37
N VAL A 207 -2.07 0.27 9.16
CA VAL A 207 -1.75 1.67 9.50
C VAL A 207 -1.61 2.55 8.26
N ALA A 208 -1.75 1.96 7.07
CA ALA A 208 -1.84 2.68 5.79
C ALA A 208 -2.98 2.12 4.95
N ALA A 209 -3.78 3.01 4.37
CA ALA A 209 -4.87 2.61 3.48
C ALA A 209 -4.32 2.08 2.13
N PRO A 210 -4.95 1.06 1.52
CA PRO A 210 -4.65 0.64 0.15
C PRO A 210 -5.24 1.67 -0.84
N THR A 211 -4.49 2.75 -1.07
CA THR A 211 -4.97 4.03 -1.64
C THR A 211 -5.64 3.89 -3.01
N ALA A 212 -5.19 2.95 -3.85
CA ALA A 212 -5.83 2.70 -5.15
C ALA A 212 -7.30 2.26 -5.02
N GLY A 213 -7.64 1.55 -3.94
CA GLY A 213 -9.02 1.16 -3.64
C GLY A 213 -9.90 2.33 -3.18
N MET A 214 -9.31 3.45 -2.76
CA MET A 214 -10.05 4.63 -2.31
C MET A 214 -10.76 5.36 -3.45
N HIS A 215 -10.34 5.16 -4.69
CA HIS A 215 -10.97 5.73 -5.87
C HIS A 215 -12.31 5.08 -6.24
N PHE A 216 -12.61 3.89 -5.71
CA PHE A 216 -13.87 3.22 -6.00
C PHE A 216 -15.02 3.82 -5.21
N SER A 217 -16.10 4.20 -5.94
CA SER A 217 -17.40 4.45 -5.36
C SER A 217 -18.25 3.17 -5.38
N ARG A 218 -19.21 3.07 -4.47
CA ARG A 218 -20.18 1.95 -4.49
C ARG A 218 -20.97 1.90 -5.79
N GLN A 219 -21.24 3.05 -6.39
CA GLN A 219 -21.93 3.16 -7.66
C GLN A 219 -21.09 2.59 -8.82
N LEU A 220 -19.79 2.94 -8.88
CA LEU A 220 -18.88 2.40 -9.91
C LEU A 220 -18.74 0.88 -9.78
N ILE A 221 -18.58 0.36 -8.57
CA ILE A 221 -18.52 -1.09 -8.31
C ILE A 221 -19.79 -1.76 -8.85
N LYS A 222 -20.97 -1.24 -8.52
CA LYS A 222 -22.24 -1.81 -8.97
C LYS A 222 -22.36 -1.82 -10.49
N ARG A 223 -21.88 -0.78 -11.16
CA ARG A 223 -21.87 -0.71 -12.64
C ARG A 223 -20.93 -1.74 -13.27
N LEU A 224 -19.74 -1.95 -12.66
CA LEU A 224 -18.79 -2.98 -13.10
C LEU A 224 -19.37 -4.38 -12.88
N GLU A 225 -19.97 -4.66 -11.73
CA GLU A 225 -20.65 -5.94 -11.45
C GLU A 225 -21.79 -6.22 -12.44
N LEU A 226 -22.61 -5.21 -12.78
CA LEU A 226 -23.68 -5.32 -13.79
C LEU A 226 -23.13 -5.59 -15.19
N LYS A 227 -21.91 -5.18 -15.46
CA LYS A 227 -21.19 -5.49 -16.71
C LYS A 227 -20.60 -6.91 -16.72
N GLY A 228 -20.63 -7.61 -15.59
CA GLY A 228 -20.09 -8.98 -15.44
C GLY A 228 -18.64 -9.03 -14.97
N VAL A 229 -18.12 -7.92 -14.41
CA VAL A 229 -16.80 -7.89 -13.78
C VAL A 229 -16.92 -8.44 -12.36
N ASP A 230 -16.12 -9.44 -12.04
CA ASP A 230 -16.07 -10.02 -10.70
C ASP A 230 -15.15 -9.23 -9.77
N PHE A 231 -15.56 -9.15 -8.49
CA PHE A 231 -14.71 -8.62 -7.42
C PHE A 231 -14.34 -9.73 -6.44
N THR A 232 -13.07 -9.83 -6.11
CA THR A 232 -12.58 -10.72 -5.06
C THR A 232 -11.60 -10.01 -4.16
N GLU A 233 -11.46 -10.48 -2.92
CA GLU A 233 -10.75 -9.77 -1.87
C GLU A 233 -9.54 -10.57 -1.39
N ILE A 234 -8.46 -9.85 -1.13
CA ILE A 234 -7.34 -10.30 -0.29
C ILE A 234 -7.25 -9.39 0.93
N THR A 235 -6.54 -9.80 1.94
CA THR A 235 -6.12 -8.94 3.05
C THR A 235 -4.61 -8.79 3.01
N LEU A 236 -4.09 -7.58 3.06
CA LEU A 236 -2.69 -7.30 3.41
C LEU A 236 -2.67 -6.08 4.31
N HIS A 237 -2.19 -6.26 5.53
CA HIS A 237 -2.07 -5.18 6.50
C HIS A 237 -0.80 -4.38 6.22
N ALA A 238 -0.97 -3.23 5.57
CA ALA A 238 0.14 -2.35 5.25
C ALA A 238 0.71 -1.71 6.52
N GLY A 239 1.98 -1.96 6.75
CA GLY A 239 2.74 -1.51 7.90
C GLY A 239 3.72 -0.39 7.59
N LEU A 240 4.86 -0.42 8.29
CA LEU A 240 5.93 0.57 8.22
C LEU A 240 6.58 0.73 6.85
N GLY A 241 6.62 -0.32 6.04
CA GLY A 241 7.29 -0.31 4.74
C GLY A 241 6.83 0.81 3.81
N ASN A 242 5.58 1.27 3.97
CA ASN A 242 5.03 2.39 3.20
C ASN A 242 5.52 3.77 3.67
N PHE A 243 6.11 3.86 4.86
CA PHE A 243 6.59 5.12 5.46
C PHE A 243 8.11 5.19 5.57
N ARG A 244 8.79 4.10 5.18
CA ARG A 244 10.24 3.99 5.26
C ARG A 244 10.86 4.30 3.90
N SER A 245 11.79 5.23 3.87
CA SER A 245 12.59 5.49 2.66
C SER A 245 13.57 4.34 2.43
N VAL A 246 13.84 4.05 1.16
CA VAL A 246 14.96 3.19 0.77
C VAL A 246 16.25 3.97 1.04
N ASP A 247 17.17 3.38 1.80
CA ASP A 247 18.40 4.00 2.29
C ASP A 247 19.67 3.39 1.67
N VAL A 248 19.51 2.52 0.67
CA VAL A 248 20.60 1.85 -0.05
C VAL A 248 20.50 2.11 -1.53
N GLU A 249 21.65 2.42 -2.17
CA GLU A 249 21.72 2.69 -3.61
C GLU A 249 21.54 1.41 -4.44
N ASP A 250 22.11 0.30 -3.99
CA ASP A 250 21.93 -1.02 -4.57
C ASP A 250 20.65 -1.67 -4.06
N LEU A 251 19.61 -1.71 -4.91
CA LEU A 251 18.29 -2.20 -4.52
C LEU A 251 18.27 -3.65 -4.04
N SER A 252 19.24 -4.47 -4.46
CA SER A 252 19.35 -5.87 -4.01
C SER A 252 19.67 -5.99 -2.51
N LYS A 253 20.17 -4.93 -1.90
CA LYS A 253 20.50 -4.85 -0.47
C LYS A 253 19.37 -4.31 0.38
N HIS A 254 18.29 -3.78 -0.24
CA HIS A 254 17.15 -3.30 0.51
C HIS A 254 16.38 -4.47 1.14
N LYS A 255 16.10 -4.34 2.44
CA LYS A 255 15.28 -5.30 3.19
C LYS A 255 13.89 -4.70 3.37
N MET A 256 12.93 -5.30 2.70
CA MET A 256 11.53 -4.93 2.83
C MET A 256 10.98 -5.38 4.17
N ASP A 257 10.22 -4.52 4.85
CA ASP A 257 9.53 -4.91 6.07
C ASP A 257 8.49 -6.00 5.78
N SER A 258 8.34 -6.92 6.74
CA SER A 258 7.34 -7.99 6.64
C SER A 258 5.95 -7.44 6.88
N GLU A 259 5.00 -7.84 6.06
CA GLU A 259 3.59 -7.52 6.19
C GLU A 259 2.75 -8.80 6.17
N GLU A 260 1.76 -8.84 7.07
CA GLU A 260 0.82 -9.96 7.16
C GLU A 260 -0.18 -9.90 6.02
N PHE A 261 -0.44 -11.05 5.38
CA PHE A 261 -1.45 -11.12 4.34
C PHE A 261 -2.21 -12.46 4.34
N LEU A 262 -3.41 -12.41 3.81
CA LEU A 262 -4.31 -13.54 3.66
C LEU A 262 -4.90 -13.55 2.26
N ILE A 263 -4.88 -14.71 1.63
CA ILE A 263 -5.64 -15.03 0.43
C ILE A 263 -6.50 -16.26 0.74
N GLU A 264 -7.80 -16.07 0.80
CA GLU A 264 -8.73 -17.17 1.05
C GLU A 264 -8.85 -18.09 -0.18
N GLU A 265 -9.21 -19.34 0.04
CA GLU A 265 -9.40 -20.34 -1.02
C GLU A 265 -10.38 -19.88 -2.10
N ARG A 266 -11.47 -19.22 -1.69
CA ARG A 266 -12.45 -18.66 -2.62
C ARG A 266 -11.83 -17.63 -3.56
N ALA A 267 -11.02 -16.72 -3.02
CA ALA A 267 -10.35 -15.70 -3.83
C ALA A 267 -9.36 -16.33 -4.82
N ALA A 268 -8.55 -17.29 -4.36
CA ALA A 268 -7.63 -18.01 -5.22
C ALA A 268 -8.36 -18.74 -6.37
N LYS A 269 -9.49 -19.40 -6.11
CA LYS A 269 -10.30 -20.06 -7.14
C LYS A 269 -10.83 -19.10 -8.20
N ILE A 270 -11.37 -17.94 -7.78
CA ILE A 270 -11.91 -16.92 -8.70
C ILE A 270 -10.78 -16.37 -9.59
N ILE A 271 -9.63 -16.01 -9.01
CA ILE A 271 -8.49 -15.47 -9.74
C ILE A 271 -7.95 -16.49 -10.74
N ASN A 272 -7.78 -17.74 -10.31
CA ASN A 272 -7.26 -18.79 -11.17
C ASN A 272 -8.21 -19.12 -12.33
N ALA A 273 -9.52 -19.16 -12.08
CA ALA A 273 -10.52 -19.39 -13.12
C ALA A 273 -10.51 -18.28 -14.20
N ALA A 274 -10.31 -17.03 -13.80
CA ALA A 274 -10.15 -15.91 -14.75
C ALA A 274 -8.86 -16.07 -15.58
N LYS A 275 -7.75 -16.44 -14.96
CA LYS A 275 -6.48 -16.70 -15.66
C LYS A 275 -6.60 -17.83 -16.68
N GLU A 276 -7.22 -18.95 -16.32
CA GLU A 276 -7.43 -20.11 -17.21
C GLU A 276 -8.27 -19.74 -18.43
N LYS A 277 -9.19 -18.79 -18.27
CA LYS A 277 -10.03 -18.25 -19.34
C LYS A 277 -9.39 -17.06 -20.09
N GLU A 278 -8.11 -16.77 -19.82
CA GLU A 278 -7.38 -15.63 -20.39
C GLU A 278 -8.09 -14.28 -20.17
N ARG A 279 -8.87 -14.17 -19.08
CA ARG A 279 -9.52 -12.93 -18.67
C ARG A 279 -8.56 -12.00 -17.93
N ARG A 280 -8.94 -10.75 -17.84
CA ARG A 280 -8.15 -9.76 -17.13
C ARG A 280 -8.23 -9.99 -15.62
N VAL A 281 -7.07 -10.09 -15.00
CA VAL A 281 -6.92 -10.08 -13.53
C VAL A 281 -6.25 -8.75 -13.16
N CYS A 282 -7.02 -7.86 -12.56
CA CYS A 282 -6.56 -6.53 -12.17
C CYS A 282 -6.22 -6.48 -10.69
N ALA A 283 -4.96 -6.23 -10.36
CA ALA A 283 -4.56 -5.92 -9.01
C ALA A 283 -4.87 -4.46 -8.67
N VAL A 284 -5.79 -4.24 -7.74
CA VAL A 284 -6.12 -2.90 -7.24
C VAL A 284 -5.18 -2.54 -6.08
N GLY A 285 -4.14 -1.81 -6.41
CA GLY A 285 -3.09 -1.36 -5.49
C GLY A 285 -1.85 -2.24 -5.46
N THR A 286 -0.74 -1.62 -5.05
CA THR A 286 0.57 -2.29 -4.89
C THR A 286 0.54 -3.36 -3.81
N THR A 287 -0.25 -3.17 -2.75
CA THR A 287 -0.42 -4.18 -1.68
C THR A 287 -1.07 -5.45 -2.21
N THR A 288 -2.09 -5.31 -3.06
CA THR A 288 -2.74 -6.46 -3.72
C THR A 288 -1.77 -7.18 -4.64
N MET A 289 -1.04 -6.44 -5.48
CA MET A 289 -0.03 -7.02 -6.37
C MET A 289 1.02 -7.80 -5.57
N ARG A 290 1.51 -7.22 -4.47
CA ARG A 290 2.50 -7.86 -3.60
C ARG A 290 1.97 -9.15 -2.99
N ALA A 291 0.74 -9.18 -2.50
CA ALA A 291 0.11 -10.37 -1.95
C ALA A 291 -0.02 -11.48 -3.00
N LEU A 292 -0.55 -11.14 -4.19
CA LEU A 292 -0.72 -12.09 -5.29
C LEU A 292 0.61 -12.74 -5.67
N GLU A 293 1.65 -11.93 -5.92
CA GLU A 293 2.96 -12.42 -6.33
C GLU A 293 3.73 -13.11 -5.18
N SER A 294 3.27 -12.98 -3.93
CA SER A 294 3.85 -13.70 -2.79
C SER A 294 3.27 -15.11 -2.61
N SER A 295 2.10 -15.39 -3.18
CA SER A 295 1.40 -16.68 -3.04
C SER A 295 1.37 -17.52 -4.32
N VAL A 296 2.21 -17.20 -5.31
CA VAL A 296 2.24 -17.89 -6.61
C VAL A 296 2.87 -19.28 -6.50
N SER A 297 2.22 -20.27 -7.11
CA SER A 297 2.78 -21.60 -7.32
C SER A 297 3.77 -21.62 -8.48
N ILE A 298 4.54 -22.71 -8.61
CA ILE A 298 5.44 -22.95 -9.77
C ILE A 298 4.67 -22.93 -11.10
N SER A 299 3.40 -23.34 -11.10
CA SER A 299 2.51 -23.30 -12.28
C SER A 299 1.93 -21.90 -12.56
N GLY A 300 2.31 -20.86 -11.80
CA GLY A 300 1.81 -19.50 -11.95
C GLY A 300 0.41 -19.28 -11.38
N MET A 301 -0.14 -20.25 -10.66
CA MET A 301 -1.48 -20.14 -10.04
C MET A 301 -1.38 -19.60 -8.64
N VAL A 302 -2.38 -18.82 -8.22
CA VAL A 302 -2.50 -18.31 -6.84
C VAL A 302 -2.87 -19.43 -5.91
N LYS A 303 -2.19 -19.52 -4.76
CA LYS A 303 -2.53 -20.44 -3.67
C LYS A 303 -3.21 -19.70 -2.53
N PRO A 304 -4.16 -20.33 -1.82
CA PRO A 304 -4.58 -19.85 -0.51
C PRO A 304 -3.36 -19.72 0.40
N PHE A 305 -3.30 -18.64 1.16
CA PHE A 305 -2.16 -18.35 2.02
C PHE A 305 -2.57 -17.49 3.20
N GLU A 306 -2.02 -17.77 4.36
CA GLU A 306 -2.08 -16.93 5.54
C GLU A 306 -0.69 -16.86 6.16
N GLY A 307 -0.17 -15.66 6.36
CA GLY A 307 1.17 -15.45 6.92
C GLY A 307 1.80 -14.15 6.49
N TRP A 308 3.12 -14.14 6.34
CA TRP A 308 3.92 -12.94 6.17
C TRP A 308 4.63 -12.90 4.82
N THR A 309 4.76 -11.70 4.24
CA THR A 309 5.60 -11.47 3.06
C THR A 309 6.61 -10.35 3.32
N HIS A 310 7.85 -10.58 2.91
CA HIS A 310 8.91 -9.58 2.84
C HIS A 310 9.36 -9.36 1.38
N LYS A 311 8.53 -9.78 0.42
CA LYS A 311 8.85 -9.67 -1.01
C LYS A 311 9.03 -8.22 -1.42
N PHE A 312 10.20 -7.90 -1.94
CA PHE A 312 10.51 -6.63 -2.58
C PHE A 312 10.46 -6.81 -4.10
N ILE A 313 9.57 -6.08 -4.76
CA ILE A 313 9.36 -6.15 -6.21
C ILE A 313 9.93 -4.89 -6.84
N TYR A 314 10.90 -5.07 -7.72
CA TYR A 314 11.55 -4.01 -8.51
C TYR A 314 12.06 -4.61 -9.83
N PRO A 315 12.37 -3.80 -10.88
CA PRO A 315 12.85 -4.34 -12.15
C PRO A 315 14.26 -4.98 -12.03
N PRO A 316 14.51 -6.11 -12.75
CA PRO A 316 13.54 -6.87 -13.53
C PRO A 316 12.74 -7.84 -12.64
N PHE A 317 11.43 -7.86 -12.80
CA PHE A 317 10.55 -8.83 -12.14
C PHE A 317 9.49 -9.32 -13.13
N GLU A 318 9.26 -10.63 -13.17
CA GLU A 318 8.24 -11.25 -14.01
C GLU A 318 6.97 -11.52 -13.18
N PHE A 319 5.88 -10.88 -13.55
CA PHE A 319 4.60 -11.05 -12.88
C PHE A 319 3.86 -12.27 -13.44
N SER A 320 3.32 -13.06 -12.53
CA SER A 320 2.70 -14.34 -12.87
C SER A 320 1.18 -14.31 -12.79
N VAL A 321 0.60 -13.40 -12.00
CA VAL A 321 -0.84 -13.43 -11.70
C VAL A 321 -1.59 -12.33 -12.39
N ALA A 322 -1.36 -11.09 -12.03
CA ALA A 322 -2.10 -9.96 -12.57
C ALA A 322 -1.54 -9.52 -13.93
N ASN A 323 -2.44 -9.28 -14.88
CA ASN A 323 -2.10 -8.74 -16.21
C ASN A 323 -2.51 -7.26 -16.37
N SER A 324 -3.17 -6.70 -15.36
CA SER A 324 -3.46 -5.27 -15.25
C SER A 324 -3.36 -4.80 -13.80
N MET A 325 -3.19 -3.51 -13.60
CA MET A 325 -2.98 -2.91 -12.28
C MET A 325 -3.59 -1.52 -12.20
N ILE A 326 -4.25 -1.23 -11.08
CA ILE A 326 -4.62 0.13 -10.69
C ILE A 326 -3.71 0.57 -9.55
N SER A 327 -3.13 1.76 -9.65
CA SER A 327 -2.23 2.31 -8.64
C SER A 327 -2.33 3.83 -8.56
N ASN A 328 -1.93 4.41 -7.44
CA ASN A 328 -1.71 5.85 -7.34
C ASN A 328 -0.37 6.24 -7.99
N LEU A 329 -0.17 7.55 -8.19
CA LEU A 329 1.13 8.12 -8.53
C LEU A 329 1.99 8.22 -7.27
N HIS A 330 3.14 7.56 -7.27
CA HIS A 330 4.00 7.38 -6.10
C HIS A 330 5.14 8.41 -6.01
N LEU A 331 5.66 8.59 -4.81
CA LEU A 331 6.82 9.46 -4.55
C LEU A 331 8.09 8.94 -5.23
N PRO A 332 9.02 9.85 -5.60
CA PRO A 332 10.32 9.46 -6.12
C PRO A 332 11.03 8.50 -5.17
N GLN A 333 11.76 7.53 -5.72
CA GLN A 333 12.59 6.58 -4.97
C GLN A 333 11.85 5.73 -3.94
N SER A 334 10.51 5.61 -4.04
CA SER A 334 9.71 4.74 -3.18
C SER A 334 9.67 3.30 -3.70
N THR A 335 9.57 2.34 -2.77
CA THR A 335 9.39 0.91 -3.11
C THR A 335 8.15 0.68 -3.97
N LEU A 336 7.11 1.49 -3.79
CA LEU A 336 5.87 1.41 -4.55
C LEU A 336 6.07 1.84 -6.01
N MET A 337 6.83 2.92 -6.26
CA MET A 337 7.21 3.33 -7.61
C MET A 337 8.04 2.24 -8.32
N MET A 338 8.94 1.58 -7.59
CA MET A 338 9.75 0.50 -8.14
C MET A 338 8.91 -0.69 -8.58
N MET A 339 7.91 -1.09 -7.78
CA MET A 339 6.97 -2.15 -8.16
C MET A 339 6.16 -1.79 -9.41
N VAL A 340 5.60 -0.58 -9.45
CA VAL A 340 4.86 -0.11 -10.62
C VAL A 340 5.76 -0.04 -11.85
N SER A 341 7.03 0.35 -11.68
CA SER A 341 8.04 0.35 -12.74
C SER A 341 8.33 -1.05 -13.27
N ALA A 342 8.43 -2.04 -12.38
CA ALA A 342 8.63 -3.43 -12.77
C ALA A 342 7.45 -3.94 -13.62
N PHE A 343 6.23 -3.50 -13.31
CA PHE A 343 5.02 -3.91 -14.02
C PHE A 343 4.80 -3.15 -15.35
N THR A 344 5.08 -1.87 -15.36
CA THR A 344 4.82 -0.99 -16.52
C THR A 344 5.94 -1.06 -17.57
N GLY A 345 7.17 -1.29 -17.10
CA GLY A 345 8.39 -1.00 -17.83
C GLY A 345 8.94 0.37 -17.44
N PHE A 346 10.24 0.42 -17.12
CA PHE A 346 10.90 1.61 -16.53
C PHE A 346 10.74 2.85 -17.41
N ASP A 347 11.09 2.77 -18.70
CA ASP A 347 11.09 3.94 -19.60
C ASP A 347 9.66 4.50 -19.79
N LEU A 348 8.67 3.60 -19.95
CA LEU A 348 7.27 3.99 -20.11
C LEU A 348 6.73 4.64 -18.84
N LEU A 349 7.06 4.10 -17.66
CA LEU A 349 6.65 4.71 -16.39
C LEU A 349 7.28 6.08 -16.21
N MET A 350 8.58 6.23 -16.46
CA MET A 350 9.26 7.52 -16.33
C MET A 350 8.71 8.58 -17.31
N LYS A 351 8.32 8.16 -18.53
CA LYS A 351 7.59 9.00 -19.48
C LYS A 351 6.23 9.42 -18.89
N ALA A 352 5.47 8.48 -18.35
CA ALA A 352 4.16 8.72 -17.75
C ALA A 352 4.27 9.72 -16.58
N TYR A 353 5.26 9.57 -15.71
CA TYR A 353 5.48 10.47 -14.58
C TYR A 353 5.88 11.90 -15.01
N LYS A 354 6.69 12.04 -16.06
CA LYS A 354 6.99 13.37 -16.65
C LYS A 354 5.71 14.03 -17.19
N ILE A 355 4.86 13.27 -17.85
CA ILE A 355 3.55 13.75 -18.33
C ILE A 355 2.65 14.11 -17.13
N ALA A 356 2.59 13.27 -16.09
CA ALA A 356 1.77 13.52 -14.91
C ALA A 356 2.14 14.84 -14.23
N VAL A 357 3.44 15.11 -14.06
CA VAL A 357 3.92 16.38 -13.49
C VAL A 357 3.55 17.55 -14.39
N LYS A 358 3.79 17.45 -15.71
CA LYS A 358 3.44 18.50 -16.69
C LYS A 358 1.96 18.82 -16.71
N GLU A 359 1.13 17.78 -16.70
CA GLU A 359 -0.34 17.87 -16.76
C GLU A 359 -0.96 18.10 -15.37
N LYS A 360 -0.12 18.35 -14.33
CA LYS A 360 -0.54 18.64 -12.96
C LYS A 360 -1.47 17.58 -12.38
N TYR A 361 -1.14 16.30 -12.54
CA TYR A 361 -1.77 15.24 -11.77
C TYR A 361 -1.44 15.39 -10.30
N ARG A 362 -2.34 14.96 -9.47
CA ARG A 362 -2.17 14.93 -8.02
C ARG A 362 -1.46 13.63 -7.64
N PHE A 363 -0.53 13.71 -6.71
CA PHE A 363 0.32 12.59 -6.31
C PHE A 363 0.01 12.12 -4.90
N PHE A 364 0.45 10.89 -4.62
CA PHE A 364 0.47 10.24 -3.32
C PHE A 364 -0.91 9.77 -2.86
N THR A 365 -1.17 9.77 -1.54
CA THR A 365 -2.31 9.11 -0.86
C THR A 365 -3.67 9.52 -1.42
N TYR A 366 -3.92 10.84 -1.51
CA TYR A 366 -5.17 11.41 -2.00
C TYR A 366 -5.07 11.90 -3.45
N GLY A 367 -4.01 11.51 -4.13
CA GLY A 367 -3.76 11.88 -5.52
C GLY A 367 -4.62 11.10 -6.51
N ASP A 368 -4.25 11.25 -7.77
CA ASP A 368 -4.90 10.61 -8.91
C ASP A 368 -4.44 9.17 -9.12
N ALA A 369 -5.09 8.46 -10.01
CA ALA A 369 -4.85 7.04 -10.28
C ALA A 369 -4.21 6.80 -11.65
N MET A 370 -3.56 5.64 -11.76
CA MET A 370 -3.13 5.03 -13.02
C MET A 370 -3.83 3.69 -13.21
N LEU A 371 -4.24 3.40 -14.44
CA LEU A 371 -4.59 2.07 -14.92
C LEU A 371 -3.50 1.61 -15.89
N ILE A 372 -2.88 0.48 -15.63
CA ILE A 372 -1.82 -0.11 -16.44
C ILE A 372 -2.34 -1.41 -17.03
N ILE A 373 -2.41 -1.47 -18.38
CA ILE A 373 -2.98 -2.58 -19.17
C ILE A 373 -2.02 -3.08 -20.24
#